data_1f7f3297bbf212db22718185a019686b
#
_entry.id   1f7f3297bbf212db22718185a019686b
#
_cell.length_a   1.000
_cell.length_b   1.000
_cell.length_c   1.000
_cell.angle_alpha   90.00
_cell.angle_beta   90.00
_cell.angle_gamma   90.00
#
_symmetry.space_group_name_H-M   'P 1'
#
loop_
_entity.id
_entity.type
_entity.pdbx_description
1 polymer ?
#
loop_
_entity_poly.entity_id
_entity_poly.type
_entity_poly.pdbx_seq_one_letter_code
_entity_poly.pdbx_strand_id
1 'polypeptide(L)'
;TMVVKRLSQLFCEIESINARGHGQEKELTENTVVFSTVSQQHIYGLLFALLWPLRSGRAVWHTRILYPEELLGHICKVNEAAWIASPAHLNRLPEHPLWAKVRPLLRAIYSSGGPLSDEGLKTTLLRTGIAPVELLGSSESGGIAWRKRSVEADGRIIGTGYRPLPATQIRIENSLLVIKSPQLSTNDWETTADMVSLNADGETFTLLGRADRIVKIEGKRVSLKTVENALLATGLVSEVKAFSRKTNAQSTVERIAVAAVTTPEASRLILRAGKRALVDTLRAELLKHIERVCLPRQWRFTWALPQNALGKATTQAADMLFSHQAPQAVLLIASNADAADMVLSVPADSPYFEGHFPEFGLLPGVVQVQWAKDIACRYWNLEANLLGVKALKFMSPIRPDDTVILKLSRSAAGVAFVYQKPDGSTLSRGTLVMETEK
;
A
#
# COMPACT_ATOMS: atom_id res chain seq x y z
N THR A 1 2.73 -3.82 -18.54
CA THR A 1 3.74 -4.46 -19.41
C THR A 1 3.62 -5.96 -19.26
N MET A 2 3.55 -6.68 -20.38
CA MET A 2 3.57 -8.14 -20.37
C MET A 2 5.04 -8.61 -20.25
N VAL A 3 5.33 -9.46 -19.28
CA VAL A 3 6.65 -10.04 -19.06
C VAL A 3 6.60 -11.52 -19.43
N VAL A 4 7.45 -11.93 -20.35
CA VAL A 4 7.55 -13.34 -20.78
C VAL A 4 8.70 -14.00 -20.05
N LYS A 5 8.44 -15.12 -19.38
CA LYS A 5 9.43 -15.96 -18.71
C LYS A 5 9.36 -17.41 -19.20
N ARG A 6 10.50 -18.04 -19.38
CA ARG A 6 10.58 -19.47 -19.65
C ARG A 6 10.52 -20.25 -18.33
N LEU A 7 9.96 -21.43 -18.34
CA LEU A 7 9.87 -22.28 -17.16
C LEU A 7 11.26 -22.61 -16.59
N SER A 8 12.26 -22.79 -17.45
CA SER A 8 13.66 -23.00 -17.06
C SER A 8 14.22 -21.84 -16.21
N GLN A 9 13.86 -20.58 -16.53
CA GLN A 9 14.29 -19.42 -15.77
C GLN A 9 13.67 -19.40 -14.35
N LEU A 10 12.40 -19.84 -14.24
CA LEU A 10 11.72 -19.95 -12.94
C LEU A 10 12.36 -21.06 -12.09
N PHE A 11 12.76 -22.16 -12.67
CA PHE A 11 13.47 -23.23 -11.95
C PHE A 11 14.87 -22.81 -11.54
N CYS A 12 15.63 -22.11 -12.38
CA CYS A 12 16.93 -21.54 -11.99
C CYS A 12 16.80 -20.60 -10.79
N GLU A 13 15.73 -19.80 -10.74
CA GLU A 13 15.46 -18.91 -9.59
C GLU A 13 15.23 -19.72 -8.30
N ILE A 14 14.43 -20.78 -8.37
CA ILE A 14 14.16 -21.67 -7.23
C ILE A 14 15.46 -22.34 -6.74
N GLU A 15 16.30 -22.83 -7.64
CA GLU A 15 17.59 -23.44 -7.30
C GLU A 15 18.54 -22.42 -6.66
N SER A 16 18.59 -21.21 -7.19
CA SER A 16 19.37 -20.11 -6.64
C SER A 16 18.92 -19.73 -5.22
N ILE A 17 17.61 -19.72 -4.97
CA ILE A 17 17.04 -19.47 -3.64
C ILE A 17 17.39 -20.60 -2.67
N ASN A 18 17.32 -21.85 -3.10
CA ASN A 18 17.69 -22.98 -2.27
C ASN A 18 19.20 -22.99 -1.94
N ALA A 19 20.05 -22.60 -2.89
CA ALA A 19 21.50 -22.58 -2.76
C ALA A 19 22.05 -21.37 -1.96
N ARG A 20 21.25 -20.40 -1.56
CA ARG A 20 21.69 -19.15 -0.86
C ARG A 20 22.39 -19.37 0.48
N GLY A 21 22.41 -20.60 0.99
CA GLY A 21 22.93 -20.94 2.31
C GLY A 21 21.92 -20.68 3.43
N HIS A 22 21.73 -21.67 4.29
CA HIS A 22 20.78 -21.60 5.42
C HIS A 22 21.46 -20.98 6.65
N GLY A 23 21.75 -19.67 6.62
CA GLY A 23 22.22 -18.99 7.81
C GLY A 23 21.10 -18.84 8.86
N GLN A 24 21.13 -19.62 9.95
CA GLN A 24 20.22 -19.52 11.11
C GLN A 24 18.72 -19.76 10.85
N GLU A 25 18.33 -20.35 9.74
CA GLU A 25 16.96 -20.82 9.56
C GLU A 25 16.81 -22.19 10.20
N LYS A 26 15.69 -22.41 10.88
CA LYS A 26 15.27 -23.79 11.19
C LYS A 26 15.11 -24.51 9.86
N GLU A 27 15.77 -25.64 9.71
CA GLU A 27 15.75 -26.40 8.48
C GLU A 27 14.30 -26.69 8.07
N LEU A 28 13.95 -26.38 6.81
CA LEU A 28 12.64 -26.70 6.25
C LEU A 28 12.65 -28.15 5.85
N THR A 29 11.86 -28.96 6.54
CA THR A 29 11.74 -30.39 6.25
C THR A 29 10.72 -30.63 5.14
N GLU A 30 10.60 -31.88 4.69
CA GLU A 30 9.55 -32.31 3.76
C GLU A 30 8.15 -32.16 4.36
N ASN A 31 8.05 -32.19 5.70
CA ASN A 31 6.79 -32.04 6.43
C ASN A 31 6.35 -30.56 6.57
N THR A 32 7.17 -29.61 6.14
CA THR A 32 6.83 -28.19 6.22
C THR A 32 5.71 -27.85 5.24
N VAL A 33 4.58 -27.37 5.75
CA VAL A 33 3.46 -26.89 4.92
C VAL A 33 3.67 -25.41 4.59
N VAL A 34 3.56 -25.08 3.30
CA VAL A 34 3.72 -23.72 2.82
C VAL A 34 2.37 -23.00 2.79
N PHE A 35 2.28 -21.90 3.54
CA PHE A 35 1.13 -21.01 3.59
C PHE A 35 1.43 -19.73 2.81
N SER A 36 0.46 -19.17 2.11
CA SER A 36 0.65 -17.93 1.37
C SER A 36 -0.48 -16.93 1.59
N THR A 37 -0.12 -15.70 1.92
CA THR A 37 -0.99 -14.52 1.85
C THR A 37 -0.82 -13.75 0.52
N VAL A 38 0.09 -14.20 -0.35
CA VAL A 38 0.38 -13.59 -1.65
C VAL A 38 -0.33 -14.38 -2.76
N SER A 39 -0.87 -13.65 -3.75
CA SER A 39 -1.52 -14.28 -4.91
C SER A 39 -0.54 -15.06 -5.77
N GLN A 40 -0.90 -16.29 -6.16
CA GLN A 40 -0.16 -17.12 -7.12
C GLN A 40 -0.17 -16.55 -8.55
N GLN A 41 -1.04 -15.58 -8.84
CA GLN A 41 -1.05 -14.87 -10.13
C GLN A 41 0.10 -13.85 -10.24
N HIS A 42 0.81 -13.57 -9.15
CA HIS A 42 2.02 -12.77 -9.16
C HIS A 42 3.25 -13.66 -9.20
N ILE A 43 4.32 -13.24 -9.90
CA ILE A 43 5.54 -14.03 -10.06
C ILE A 43 6.12 -14.53 -8.73
N TYR A 44 6.14 -13.70 -7.70
CA TYR A 44 6.61 -14.08 -6.37
C TYR A 44 5.74 -15.18 -5.74
N GLY A 45 4.41 -15.06 -5.83
CA GLY A 45 3.50 -16.09 -5.34
C GLY A 45 3.54 -17.34 -6.19
N LEU A 46 3.65 -17.23 -7.51
CA LEU A 46 3.86 -18.39 -8.41
C LEU A 46 5.10 -19.19 -8.01
N LEU A 47 6.22 -18.49 -7.80
CA LEU A 47 7.48 -19.13 -7.41
C LEU A 47 7.40 -19.76 -6.02
N PHE A 48 7.07 -18.97 -5.00
CA PHE A 48 7.23 -19.38 -3.60
C PHE A 48 6.04 -20.15 -3.03
N ALA A 49 4.83 -19.87 -3.50
CA ALA A 49 3.63 -20.55 -3.00
C ALA A 49 3.17 -21.73 -3.88
N LEU A 50 3.80 -21.94 -5.03
CA LEU A 50 3.44 -23.06 -5.92
C LEU A 50 4.68 -23.84 -6.40
N LEU A 51 5.55 -23.22 -7.23
CA LEU A 51 6.61 -23.96 -7.91
C LEU A 51 7.72 -24.44 -6.95
N TRP A 52 8.11 -23.62 -5.97
CA TRP A 52 9.13 -23.99 -5.00
C TRP A 52 8.70 -25.15 -4.07
N PRO A 53 7.51 -25.12 -3.43
CA PRO A 53 7.01 -26.27 -2.67
C PRO A 53 6.90 -27.53 -3.53
N LEU A 54 6.32 -27.41 -4.73
CA LEU A 54 6.17 -28.54 -5.66
C LEU A 54 7.52 -29.17 -6.01
N ARG A 55 8.54 -28.35 -6.34
CA ARG A 55 9.90 -28.83 -6.67
C ARG A 55 10.62 -29.46 -5.48
N SER A 56 10.29 -29.08 -4.27
CA SER A 56 10.89 -29.59 -3.04
C SER A 56 10.05 -30.63 -2.30
N GLY A 57 8.98 -31.13 -2.90
CA GLY A 57 8.11 -32.16 -2.33
C GLY A 57 7.31 -31.71 -1.09
N ARG A 58 7.15 -30.40 -0.87
CA ARG A 58 6.44 -29.85 0.29
C ARG A 58 4.97 -29.61 0.00
N ALA A 59 4.14 -29.84 1.01
CA ALA A 59 2.72 -29.55 0.92
C ALA A 59 2.45 -28.03 0.85
N VAL A 60 1.44 -27.65 0.09
CA VAL A 60 0.95 -26.28 -0.01
C VAL A 60 -0.44 -26.20 0.60
N TRP A 61 -0.71 -25.18 1.40
CA TRP A 61 -2.07 -24.91 1.83
C TRP A 61 -2.92 -24.49 0.63
N HIS A 62 -4.02 -25.19 0.41
CA HIS A 62 -4.77 -25.18 -0.86
C HIS A 62 -5.45 -23.85 -1.21
N THR A 63 -5.69 -22.98 -0.22
CA THR A 63 -6.33 -21.68 -0.43
C THR A 63 -5.39 -20.53 -0.09
N ARG A 64 -5.52 -19.43 -0.84
CA ARG A 64 -4.88 -18.17 -0.48
C ARG A 64 -5.54 -17.63 0.79
N ILE A 65 -4.72 -17.25 1.75
CA ILE A 65 -5.17 -16.63 3.00
C ILE A 65 -5.15 -15.11 2.82
N LEU A 66 -6.24 -14.44 3.09
CA LEU A 66 -6.34 -12.99 2.93
C LEU A 66 -5.97 -12.22 4.21
N TYR A 67 -6.27 -12.79 5.36
CA TYR A 67 -6.09 -12.15 6.66
C TYR A 67 -5.12 -12.93 7.54
N PRO A 68 -4.20 -12.23 8.27
CA PRO A 68 -3.28 -12.89 9.20
C PRO A 68 -3.99 -13.73 10.27
N GLU A 69 -5.20 -13.34 10.71
CA GLU A 69 -5.98 -14.06 11.72
C GLU A 69 -6.37 -15.47 11.25
N GLU A 70 -6.76 -15.61 9.99
CA GLU A 70 -7.06 -16.92 9.38
C GLU A 70 -5.81 -17.80 9.33
N LEU A 71 -4.67 -17.19 9.00
CA LEU A 71 -3.39 -17.88 8.95
C LEU A 71 -3.05 -18.56 10.27
N LEU A 72 -3.26 -17.88 11.40
CA LEU A 72 -2.97 -18.42 12.72
C LEU A 72 -3.75 -19.70 13.01
N GLY A 73 -5.05 -19.70 12.69
CA GLY A 73 -5.90 -20.87 12.86
C GLY A 73 -5.50 -22.06 11.99
N HIS A 74 -4.96 -21.79 10.81
CA HIS A 74 -4.51 -22.83 9.88
C HIS A 74 -3.13 -23.39 10.26
N ILE A 75 -2.17 -22.55 10.65
CA ILE A 75 -0.85 -23.00 11.11
C ILE A 75 -0.96 -23.91 12.35
N CYS A 76 -1.91 -23.64 13.24
CA CYS A 76 -2.14 -24.51 14.40
C CYS A 76 -2.59 -25.96 14.06
N LYS A 77 -2.91 -26.24 12.80
CA LYS A 77 -3.34 -27.59 12.33
C LYS A 77 -2.19 -28.41 11.75
N VAL A 78 -0.98 -27.86 11.67
CA VAL A 78 0.20 -28.53 11.11
C VAL A 78 1.34 -28.53 12.10
N ASN A 79 2.35 -29.38 11.87
CA ASN A 79 3.52 -29.49 12.75
C ASN A 79 4.60 -28.47 12.40
N GLU A 80 4.70 -28.12 11.12
CA GLU A 80 5.70 -27.18 10.61
C GLU A 80 5.10 -26.33 9.51
N ALA A 81 5.40 -25.03 9.54
CA ALA A 81 4.88 -24.06 8.58
C ALA A 81 5.97 -23.15 8.02
N ALA A 82 5.89 -22.81 6.75
CA ALA A 82 6.58 -21.69 6.13
C ALA A 82 5.54 -20.69 5.62
N TRP A 83 5.79 -19.40 5.81
CA TRP A 83 4.85 -18.35 5.41
C TRP A 83 5.41 -17.48 4.30
N ILE A 84 4.69 -17.41 3.18
CA ILE A 84 4.97 -16.53 2.06
C ILE A 84 4.12 -15.28 2.22
N ALA A 85 4.78 -14.17 2.58
CA ALA A 85 4.14 -12.90 2.95
C ALA A 85 4.59 -11.76 2.04
N SER A 86 3.95 -10.62 2.20
CA SER A 86 4.43 -9.35 1.67
C SER A 86 4.61 -8.33 2.81
N PRO A 87 5.38 -7.25 2.60
CA PRO A 87 5.49 -6.19 3.59
C PRO A 87 4.14 -5.62 4.04
N ALA A 88 3.15 -5.57 3.15
CA ALA A 88 1.80 -5.10 3.49
C ALA A 88 1.13 -5.95 4.58
N HIS A 89 1.34 -7.28 4.57
CA HIS A 89 0.83 -8.18 5.61
C HIS A 89 1.66 -8.07 6.89
N LEU A 90 3.00 -8.06 6.79
CA LEU A 90 3.90 -8.03 7.95
C LEU A 90 3.85 -6.70 8.72
N ASN A 91 3.58 -5.59 8.04
CA ASN A 91 3.41 -4.28 8.67
C ASN A 91 2.11 -4.13 9.48
N ARG A 92 1.17 -5.09 9.37
CA ARG A 92 -0.19 -4.99 9.95
C ARG A 92 -0.56 -6.23 10.76
N LEU A 93 0.43 -6.87 11.38
CA LEU A 93 0.17 -8.07 12.18
C LEU A 93 -0.65 -7.70 13.44
N PRO A 94 -1.82 -8.32 13.64
CA PRO A 94 -2.66 -8.03 14.79
C PRO A 94 -2.08 -8.60 16.07
N GLU A 95 -2.54 -8.08 17.20
CA GLU A 95 -2.39 -8.77 18.48
C GLU A 95 -3.36 -9.94 18.54
N HIS A 96 -2.83 -11.13 18.78
CA HIS A 96 -3.66 -12.33 18.85
C HIS A 96 -3.03 -13.40 19.75
N PRO A 97 -3.79 -14.06 20.64
CA PRO A 97 -3.25 -15.04 21.58
C PRO A 97 -2.67 -16.29 20.92
N LEU A 98 -3.12 -16.64 19.71
CA LEU A 98 -2.60 -17.79 18.96
C LEU A 98 -1.15 -17.66 18.54
N TRP A 99 -0.55 -16.47 18.56
CA TRP A 99 0.89 -16.33 18.26
C TRP A 99 1.77 -17.20 19.14
N ALA A 100 1.41 -17.38 20.42
CA ALA A 100 2.15 -18.28 21.32
C ALA A 100 2.18 -19.73 20.84
N LYS A 101 1.08 -20.20 20.20
CA LYS A 101 1.00 -21.54 19.61
C LYS A 101 1.67 -21.65 18.25
N VAL A 102 1.62 -20.59 17.45
CA VAL A 102 2.17 -20.55 16.08
C VAL A 102 3.71 -20.47 16.07
N ARG A 103 4.31 -19.71 17.01
CA ARG A 103 5.77 -19.52 17.08
C ARG A 103 6.60 -20.81 16.99
N PRO A 104 6.33 -21.87 17.74
CA PRO A 104 7.13 -23.09 17.67
C PRO A 104 6.95 -23.86 16.35
N LEU A 105 5.84 -23.66 15.65
CA LEU A 105 5.48 -24.34 14.41
C LEU A 105 6.05 -23.64 13.17
N LEU A 106 6.26 -22.32 13.27
CA LEU A 106 6.73 -21.51 12.16
C LEU A 106 8.25 -21.67 12.00
N ARG A 107 8.68 -22.06 10.80
CA ARG A 107 10.10 -22.32 10.45
C ARG A 107 10.73 -21.18 9.69
N ALA A 108 10.01 -20.60 8.73
CA ALA A 108 10.49 -19.50 7.90
C ALA A 108 9.37 -18.56 7.51
N ILE A 109 9.74 -17.28 7.28
CA ILE A 109 8.90 -16.27 6.67
C ILE A 109 9.68 -15.69 5.50
N TYR A 110 9.05 -15.63 4.32
CA TYR A 110 9.61 -14.97 3.15
C TYR A 110 8.80 -13.71 2.85
N SER A 111 9.48 -12.64 2.47
CA SER A 111 8.85 -11.36 2.15
C SER A 111 9.44 -10.79 0.86
N SER A 112 8.60 -10.39 -0.05
CA SER A 112 9.02 -9.73 -1.30
C SER A 112 7.97 -8.74 -1.77
N GLY A 113 8.33 -8.00 -2.83
CA GLY A 113 7.43 -7.07 -3.48
C GLY A 113 7.50 -5.65 -2.95
N GLY A 114 8.38 -5.34 -2.03
CA GLY A 114 8.68 -4.02 -1.48
C GLY A 114 9.53 -4.13 -0.21
N PRO A 115 10.04 -3.02 0.32
CA PRO A 115 10.77 -3.02 1.58
C PRO A 115 9.81 -3.21 2.76
N LEU A 116 10.20 -4.06 3.71
CA LEU A 116 9.55 -4.14 5.01
C LEU A 116 10.03 -2.95 5.86
N SER A 117 9.11 -2.27 6.55
CA SER A 117 9.48 -1.17 7.45
C SER A 117 10.22 -1.72 8.70
N ASP A 118 10.95 -0.85 9.38
CA ASP A 118 11.65 -1.23 10.62
C ASP A 118 10.66 -1.60 11.72
N GLU A 119 9.54 -0.89 11.80
CA GLU A 119 8.46 -1.22 12.73
C GLU A 119 7.79 -2.55 12.37
N GLY A 120 7.55 -2.80 11.07
CA GLY A 120 7.04 -4.10 10.60
C GLY A 120 7.98 -5.25 10.92
N LEU A 121 9.30 -5.06 10.83
CA LEU A 121 10.29 -6.04 11.24
C LEU A 121 10.19 -6.32 12.75
N LYS A 122 10.18 -5.27 13.59
CA LYS A 122 10.06 -5.40 15.05
C LYS A 122 8.77 -6.11 15.45
N THR A 123 7.64 -5.71 14.84
CA THR A 123 6.35 -6.35 15.07
C THR A 123 6.37 -7.81 14.64
N THR A 124 6.95 -8.13 13.47
CA THR A 124 7.06 -9.51 13.00
C THR A 124 7.88 -10.35 13.98
N LEU A 125 9.05 -9.88 14.41
CA LEU A 125 9.88 -10.56 15.41
C LEU A 125 9.14 -10.74 16.74
N LEU A 126 8.46 -9.69 17.21
CA LEU A 126 7.69 -9.74 18.45
C LEU A 126 6.56 -10.79 18.38
N ARG A 127 5.85 -10.91 17.27
CA ARG A 127 4.72 -11.83 17.12
C ARG A 127 5.16 -13.26 16.79
N THR A 128 6.11 -13.42 15.87
CA THR A 128 6.47 -14.73 15.31
C THR A 128 7.75 -15.34 15.89
N GLY A 129 8.63 -14.53 16.46
CA GLY A 129 9.96 -14.93 16.91
C GLY A 129 10.96 -15.17 15.75
N ILE A 130 10.57 -14.88 14.49
CA ILE A 130 11.37 -15.14 13.30
C ILE A 130 11.53 -13.87 12.48
N ALA A 131 12.78 -13.54 12.10
CA ALA A 131 13.05 -12.52 11.12
C ALA A 131 12.73 -13.02 9.71
N PRO A 132 11.97 -12.27 8.91
CA PRO A 132 11.68 -12.68 7.53
C PRO A 132 12.93 -12.58 6.66
N VAL A 133 13.01 -13.48 5.69
CA VAL A 133 13.94 -13.37 4.56
C VAL A 133 13.32 -12.41 3.56
N GLU A 134 13.94 -11.25 3.39
CA GLU A 134 13.50 -10.24 2.45
C GLU A 134 14.19 -10.44 1.10
N LEU A 135 13.40 -10.63 0.04
CA LEU A 135 13.87 -10.88 -1.31
C LEU A 135 13.71 -9.63 -2.17
N LEU A 136 14.79 -9.23 -2.82
CA LEU A 136 14.82 -8.17 -3.83
C LEU A 136 14.71 -8.80 -5.21
N GLY A 137 13.81 -8.29 -6.03
CA GLY A 137 13.60 -8.70 -7.40
C GLY A 137 12.43 -7.99 -8.07
N SER A 138 12.27 -8.23 -9.34
CA SER A 138 11.15 -7.72 -10.15
C SER A 138 10.57 -8.82 -11.03
N SER A 139 9.46 -8.54 -11.71
CA SER A 139 8.89 -9.48 -12.68
C SER A 139 9.85 -9.73 -13.84
N GLU A 140 10.59 -8.71 -14.24
CA GLU A 140 11.53 -8.73 -15.35
C GLU A 140 12.81 -9.50 -14.97
N SER A 141 13.42 -9.13 -13.84
CA SER A 141 14.70 -9.71 -13.42
C SER A 141 14.57 -11.09 -12.76
N GLY A 142 13.42 -11.41 -12.15
CA GLY A 142 13.36 -12.46 -11.14
C GLY A 142 14.02 -12.00 -9.84
N GLY A 143 14.36 -12.94 -8.96
CA GLY A 143 15.08 -12.68 -7.72
C GLY A 143 16.52 -12.26 -7.98
N ILE A 144 16.95 -11.18 -7.34
CA ILE A 144 18.31 -10.61 -7.50
C ILE A 144 19.14 -10.88 -6.27
N ALA A 145 18.58 -10.57 -5.09
CA ALA A 145 19.31 -10.58 -3.84
C ALA A 145 18.36 -10.84 -2.66
N TRP A 146 18.94 -11.14 -1.53
CA TRP A 146 18.21 -11.36 -0.29
C TRP A 146 18.91 -10.71 0.90
N ARG A 147 18.17 -10.47 1.97
CA ARG A 147 18.71 -10.09 3.28
C ARG A 147 17.85 -10.69 4.39
N LYS A 148 18.44 -10.77 5.58
CA LYS A 148 17.74 -11.12 6.81
C LYS A 148 18.20 -10.15 7.89
N ARG A 149 17.31 -9.25 8.27
CA ARG A 149 17.57 -8.26 9.30
C ARG A 149 17.27 -8.82 10.68
N SER A 150 17.99 -8.36 11.69
CA SER A 150 17.71 -8.64 13.11
C SER A 150 17.70 -7.36 13.92
N VAL A 151 17.17 -7.44 15.14
CA VAL A 151 17.11 -6.32 16.09
C VAL A 151 17.96 -6.70 17.30
N GLU A 152 18.95 -5.88 17.60
CA GLU A 152 19.80 -6.04 18.79
C GLU A 152 19.06 -5.60 20.06
N ALA A 153 19.63 -5.91 21.22
CA ALA A 153 19.02 -5.60 22.52
C ALA A 153 18.82 -4.09 22.76
N ASP A 154 19.64 -3.24 22.12
CA ASP A 154 19.54 -1.78 22.15
C ASP A 154 18.50 -1.23 21.14
N GLY A 155 17.81 -2.10 20.40
CA GLY A 155 16.82 -1.74 19.38
C GLY A 155 17.38 -1.40 18.01
N ARG A 156 18.71 -1.46 17.82
CA ARG A 156 19.38 -1.22 16.54
C ARG A 156 19.11 -2.38 15.57
N ILE A 157 18.87 -2.05 14.32
CA ILE A 157 18.67 -3.02 13.25
C ILE A 157 19.99 -3.28 12.53
N ILE A 158 20.36 -4.55 12.42
CA ILE A 158 21.55 -5.03 11.71
C ILE A 158 21.17 -5.95 10.57
N GLY A 159 22.12 -6.31 9.69
CA GLY A 159 21.87 -7.15 8.50
C GLY A 159 21.09 -6.42 7.42
N THR A 160 21.26 -5.10 7.29
CA THR A 160 20.49 -4.26 6.36
C THR A 160 20.90 -4.39 4.90
N GLY A 161 22.13 -4.85 4.63
CA GLY A 161 22.67 -5.06 3.29
C GLY A 161 22.03 -6.25 2.57
N TYR A 162 21.79 -6.10 1.29
CA TYR A 162 21.36 -7.18 0.42
C TYR A 162 22.56 -7.97 -0.12
N ARG A 163 22.50 -9.27 -0.02
CA ARG A 163 23.47 -10.22 -0.61
C ARG A 163 22.91 -10.75 -1.92
N PRO A 164 23.66 -10.71 -3.03
CA PRO A 164 23.24 -11.34 -4.29
C PRO A 164 22.86 -12.81 -4.10
N LEU A 165 21.88 -13.28 -4.84
CA LEU A 165 21.59 -14.72 -4.93
C LEU A 165 22.76 -15.44 -5.62
N PRO A 166 23.07 -16.70 -5.28
CA PRO A 166 24.27 -17.41 -5.75
C PRO A 166 24.51 -17.40 -7.25
N ALA A 167 23.44 -17.45 -8.06
CA ALA A 167 23.55 -17.41 -9.52
C ALA A 167 23.53 -15.98 -10.11
N THR A 168 23.46 -14.94 -9.27
CA THR A 168 23.35 -13.56 -9.72
C THR A 168 24.66 -12.83 -9.54
N GLN A 169 25.23 -12.37 -10.66
CA GLN A 169 26.37 -11.45 -10.68
C GLN A 169 25.86 -10.02 -10.66
N ILE A 170 26.52 -9.16 -9.92
CA ILE A 170 26.17 -7.73 -9.82
C ILE A 170 27.37 -6.84 -10.15
N ARG A 171 27.10 -5.65 -10.66
CA ARG A 171 28.01 -4.52 -10.71
C ARG A 171 27.22 -3.23 -10.51
N ILE A 172 27.90 -2.17 -10.14
CA ILE A 172 27.27 -0.87 -9.91
C ILE A 172 27.81 0.13 -10.94
N GLU A 173 26.91 0.68 -11.75
CA GLU A 173 27.24 1.67 -12.76
C GLU A 173 26.38 2.93 -12.54
N ASN A 174 27.01 4.08 -12.35
CA ASN A 174 26.32 5.35 -12.07
C ASN A 174 25.30 5.24 -10.91
N SER A 175 25.67 4.51 -9.86
CA SER A 175 24.80 4.16 -8.71
C SER A 175 23.61 3.26 -9.05
N LEU A 176 23.50 2.73 -10.26
CA LEU A 176 22.49 1.78 -10.66
C LEU A 176 22.99 0.35 -10.50
N LEU A 177 22.11 -0.53 -10.03
CA LEU A 177 22.38 -1.95 -9.95
C LEU A 177 22.27 -2.57 -11.36
N VAL A 178 23.37 -3.14 -11.83
CA VAL A 178 23.45 -3.87 -13.10
C VAL A 178 23.64 -5.34 -12.77
N ILE A 179 22.84 -6.21 -13.36
CA ILE A 179 22.77 -7.61 -13.00
C ILE A 179 23.00 -8.52 -14.22
N LYS A 180 23.57 -9.69 -13.95
CA LYS A 180 23.61 -10.80 -14.89
C LYS A 180 23.22 -12.09 -14.17
N SER A 181 22.22 -12.79 -14.70
CA SER A 181 21.63 -13.95 -14.02
C SER A 181 20.99 -14.88 -15.06
N PRO A 182 21.00 -16.21 -14.86
CA PRO A 182 20.30 -17.18 -15.71
C PRO A 182 18.76 -17.01 -15.67
N GLN A 183 18.25 -16.17 -14.77
CA GLN A 183 16.83 -15.86 -14.65
C GLN A 183 16.39 -14.74 -15.62
N LEU A 184 17.34 -14.04 -16.23
CA LEU A 184 17.08 -13.00 -17.22
C LEU A 184 16.66 -13.60 -18.56
N SER A 185 16.03 -12.79 -19.41
CA SER A 185 15.67 -13.16 -20.78
C SER A 185 16.89 -13.26 -21.71
N THR A 186 17.97 -12.58 -21.34
CA THR A 186 19.25 -12.52 -22.05
C THR A 186 20.39 -13.06 -21.17
N ASN A 187 21.49 -13.48 -21.78
CA ASN A 187 22.71 -13.83 -21.05
C ASN A 187 23.64 -12.62 -20.81
N ASP A 188 23.14 -11.42 -21.12
CA ASP A 188 23.88 -10.18 -21.00
C ASP A 188 23.59 -9.46 -19.68
N TRP A 189 24.36 -8.42 -19.42
CA TRP A 189 24.14 -7.51 -18.31
C TRP A 189 22.89 -6.66 -18.53
N GLU A 190 21.98 -6.62 -17.57
CA GLU A 190 20.81 -5.76 -17.56
C GLU A 190 20.91 -4.69 -16.48
N THR A 191 20.70 -3.44 -16.85
CA THR A 191 20.65 -2.31 -15.90
C THR A 191 19.24 -2.24 -15.29
N THR A 192 19.16 -2.35 -13.98
CA THR A 192 17.91 -2.16 -13.25
C THR A 192 17.67 -0.67 -12.97
N ALA A 193 16.46 -0.32 -12.54
CA ALA A 193 16.19 1.02 -12.04
C ALA A 193 16.55 1.20 -10.54
N ASP A 194 17.08 0.17 -9.87
CA ASP A 194 17.43 0.22 -8.46
C ASP A 194 18.76 0.94 -8.25
N MET A 195 18.73 2.00 -7.45
CA MET A 195 19.92 2.73 -7.03
C MET A 195 20.51 2.07 -5.79
N VAL A 196 21.80 1.80 -5.83
CA VAL A 196 22.48 1.05 -4.77
C VAL A 196 23.86 1.66 -4.45
N SER A 197 24.37 1.33 -3.25
CA SER A 197 25.78 1.51 -2.88
C SER A 197 26.34 0.19 -2.37
N LEU A 198 27.56 -0.14 -2.78
CA LEU A 198 28.29 -1.28 -2.23
C LEU A 198 28.66 -0.99 -0.78
N ASN A 199 28.50 -1.97 0.09
CA ASN A 199 28.87 -1.86 1.48
C ASN A 199 30.38 -2.11 1.66
N ALA A 200 30.93 -1.76 2.81
CA ALA A 200 32.35 -1.90 3.11
C ALA A 200 32.87 -3.35 3.09
N ASP A 201 31.96 -4.32 3.23
CA ASP A 201 32.28 -5.75 3.15
C ASP A 201 32.60 -6.23 1.72
N GLY A 202 32.30 -5.42 0.69
CA GLY A 202 32.47 -5.77 -0.72
C GLY A 202 31.53 -6.87 -1.24
N GLU A 203 30.67 -7.43 -0.40
CA GLU A 203 29.81 -8.58 -0.72
C GLU A 203 28.32 -8.21 -0.73
N THR A 204 27.93 -7.20 0.06
CA THR A 204 26.54 -6.75 0.18
C THR A 204 26.39 -5.34 -0.35
N PHE A 205 25.15 -4.98 -0.68
CA PHE A 205 24.83 -3.61 -1.12
C PHE A 205 23.60 -3.07 -0.40
N THR A 206 23.56 -1.76 -0.25
CA THR A 206 22.40 -1.04 0.31
C THR A 206 21.55 -0.49 -0.81
N LEU A 207 20.23 -0.74 -0.75
CA LEU A 207 19.25 -0.19 -1.67
C LEU A 207 18.95 1.27 -1.28
N LEU A 208 19.31 2.22 -2.14
CA LEU A 208 19.11 3.65 -1.93
C LEU A 208 17.72 4.13 -2.41
N GLY A 209 17.12 3.38 -3.34
CA GLY A 209 15.83 3.70 -3.94
C GLY A 209 15.78 3.29 -5.40
N ARG A 210 14.91 3.94 -6.17
CA ARG A 210 14.77 3.67 -7.61
C ARG A 210 14.96 4.96 -8.41
N ALA A 211 15.68 4.86 -9.50
CA ALA A 211 15.95 5.98 -10.40
C ALA A 211 14.68 6.48 -11.10
N ASP A 212 13.73 5.59 -11.38
CA ASP A 212 12.41 5.93 -11.93
C ASP A 212 11.48 6.66 -10.91
N ARG A 213 11.90 6.75 -9.66
CA ARG A 213 11.26 7.55 -8.60
C ARG A 213 11.88 8.95 -8.45
N ILE A 214 12.82 9.33 -9.30
CA ILE A 214 13.34 10.69 -9.39
C ILE A 214 12.62 11.41 -10.51
N VAL A 215 11.90 12.48 -10.16
CA VAL A 215 11.17 13.31 -11.13
C VAL A 215 11.89 14.63 -11.36
N LYS A 216 11.73 15.18 -12.56
CA LYS A 216 12.30 16.49 -12.91
C LYS A 216 11.19 17.53 -12.93
N ILE A 217 11.17 18.42 -11.94
CA ILE A 217 10.20 19.50 -11.81
C ILE A 217 10.92 20.83 -12.08
N GLU A 218 10.54 21.51 -13.14
CA GLU A 218 11.15 22.80 -13.56
C GLU A 218 12.71 22.77 -13.55
N GLY A 219 13.26 21.70 -14.08
CA GLY A 219 14.72 21.52 -14.17
C GLY A 219 15.38 20.91 -12.92
N LYS A 220 14.71 20.86 -11.77
CA LYS A 220 15.21 20.30 -10.51
C LYS A 220 14.87 18.82 -10.38
N ARG A 221 15.84 18.03 -9.95
CA ARG A 221 15.64 16.59 -9.67
C ARG A 221 15.15 16.40 -8.23
N VAL A 222 14.04 15.71 -8.06
CA VAL A 222 13.43 15.43 -6.75
C VAL A 222 13.16 13.94 -6.62
N SER A 223 13.65 13.35 -5.54
CA SER A 223 13.29 12.01 -5.15
C SER A 223 11.90 11.99 -4.53
N LEU A 224 10.96 11.27 -5.15
CA LEU A 224 9.64 11.06 -4.59
C LEU A 224 9.69 10.30 -3.25
N LYS A 225 10.72 9.48 -3.06
CA LYS A 225 10.96 8.79 -1.78
C LYS A 225 11.33 9.77 -0.66
N THR A 226 12.14 10.79 -0.96
CA THR A 226 12.46 11.86 0.00
C THR A 226 11.19 12.61 0.42
N VAL A 227 10.31 12.93 -0.55
CA VAL A 227 9.02 13.55 -0.25
C VAL A 227 8.16 12.66 0.65
N GLU A 228 8.04 11.37 0.33
CA GLU A 228 7.27 10.41 1.14
C GLU A 228 7.81 10.29 2.57
N ASN A 229 9.13 10.12 2.73
CA ASN A 229 9.76 9.98 4.04
C ASN A 229 9.59 11.24 4.90
N ALA A 230 9.78 12.44 4.32
CA ALA A 230 9.59 13.69 5.05
C ALA A 230 8.15 13.87 5.53
N LEU A 231 7.17 13.49 4.70
CA LEU A 231 5.76 13.54 5.08
C LEU A 231 5.42 12.53 6.19
N LEU A 232 5.93 11.30 6.12
CA LEU A 232 5.74 10.29 7.18
C LEU A 232 6.36 10.74 8.50
N ALA A 233 7.54 11.38 8.47
CA ALA A 233 8.23 11.86 9.67
C ALA A 233 7.43 12.93 10.45
N THR A 234 6.45 13.60 9.83
CA THR A 234 5.57 14.54 10.52
C THR A 234 4.64 13.90 11.57
N GLY A 235 4.39 12.59 11.48
CA GLY A 235 3.38 11.90 12.29
C GLY A 235 1.92 12.27 11.94
N LEU A 236 1.71 13.16 10.97
CA LEU A 236 0.36 13.57 10.52
C LEU A 236 -0.24 12.64 9.47
N VAL A 237 0.60 11.83 8.81
CA VAL A 237 0.19 10.86 7.82
C VAL A 237 0.84 9.50 8.11
N SER A 238 0.09 8.42 7.94
CA SER A 238 0.53 7.04 8.20
C SER A 238 0.95 6.29 6.95
N GLU A 239 0.38 6.64 5.80
CA GLU A 239 0.74 6.12 4.49
C GLU A 239 0.78 7.26 3.47
N VAL A 240 1.76 7.23 2.57
CA VAL A 240 1.93 8.27 1.54
C VAL A 240 2.33 7.67 0.21
N LYS A 241 1.76 8.19 -0.86
CA LYS A 241 2.19 7.96 -2.23
C LYS A 241 2.38 9.29 -2.94
N ALA A 242 3.63 9.61 -3.28
CA ALA A 242 3.98 10.75 -4.11
C ALA A 242 4.26 10.30 -5.55
N PHE A 243 3.85 11.08 -6.53
CA PHE A 243 4.07 10.80 -7.95
C PHE A 243 3.99 12.07 -8.79
N SER A 244 4.56 12.00 -10.00
CA SER A 244 4.44 13.08 -10.98
C SER A 244 3.09 13.00 -11.68
N ARG A 245 2.42 14.15 -11.81
CA ARG A 245 1.12 14.27 -12.44
C ARG A 245 0.99 15.59 -13.19
N LYS A 246 0.35 15.56 -14.36
CA LYS A 246 -0.04 16.78 -15.08
C LYS A 246 -1.15 17.50 -14.31
N THR A 247 -1.16 18.82 -14.32
CA THR A 247 -2.14 19.62 -13.59
C THR A 247 -3.53 19.47 -14.17
N ASN A 248 -3.62 19.39 -15.51
CA ASN A 248 -4.83 19.09 -16.28
C ASN A 248 -4.46 18.35 -17.58
N ALA A 249 -5.45 17.88 -18.34
CA ALA A 249 -5.24 17.11 -19.58
C ALA A 249 -4.46 17.90 -20.66
N GLN A 250 -4.60 19.22 -20.70
CA GLN A 250 -3.91 20.10 -21.66
C GLN A 250 -2.53 20.57 -21.19
N SER A 251 -2.21 20.36 -19.90
CA SER A 251 -0.94 20.82 -19.32
C SER A 251 0.23 19.94 -19.81
N THR A 252 1.29 20.58 -20.27
CA THR A 252 2.61 19.93 -20.46
C THR A 252 3.45 19.92 -19.21
N VAL A 253 3.06 20.66 -18.17
CA VAL A 253 3.81 20.84 -16.94
C VAL A 253 3.42 19.76 -15.93
N GLU A 254 4.42 18.98 -15.53
CA GLU A 254 4.28 18.00 -14.46
C GLU A 254 4.53 18.64 -13.09
N ARG A 255 3.78 18.22 -12.10
CA ARG A 255 3.90 18.61 -10.70
C ARG A 255 3.83 17.38 -9.81
N ILE A 256 4.38 17.48 -8.62
CA ILE A 256 4.24 16.40 -7.63
C ILE A 256 2.82 16.44 -7.06
N ALA A 257 2.17 15.28 -7.10
CA ALA A 257 0.91 14.98 -6.45
C ALA A 257 1.16 14.04 -5.26
N VAL A 258 0.36 14.20 -4.20
CA VAL A 258 0.45 13.39 -2.98
C VAL A 258 -0.92 12.85 -2.62
N ALA A 259 -1.03 11.52 -2.55
CA ALA A 259 -2.13 10.82 -1.89
C ALA A 259 -1.63 10.30 -0.53
N ALA A 260 -2.37 10.56 0.55
CA ALA A 260 -1.95 10.21 1.89
C ALA A 260 -3.10 9.72 2.78
N VAL A 261 -2.80 8.77 3.66
CA VAL A 261 -3.67 8.36 4.75
C VAL A 261 -3.35 9.23 5.96
N THR A 262 -4.35 9.91 6.50
CA THR A 262 -4.19 10.81 7.64
C THR A 262 -4.22 10.04 8.96
N THR A 263 -3.45 10.52 9.93
CA THR A 263 -3.64 10.10 11.33
C THR A 263 -4.89 10.72 11.93
N PRO A 264 -5.41 10.23 13.05
CA PRO A 264 -6.56 10.85 13.73
C PRO A 264 -6.35 12.32 14.08
N GLU A 265 -5.12 12.72 14.39
CA GLU A 265 -4.76 14.12 14.66
C GLU A 265 -4.93 15.00 13.43
N ALA A 266 -4.38 14.58 12.29
CA ALA A 266 -4.52 15.29 11.02
C ALA A 266 -5.99 15.36 10.55
N SER A 267 -6.76 14.30 10.78
CA SER A 267 -8.19 14.27 10.47
C SER A 267 -8.96 15.31 11.30
N ARG A 268 -8.64 15.45 12.60
CA ARG A 268 -9.22 16.51 13.45
C ARG A 268 -8.79 17.91 13.01
N LEU A 269 -7.54 18.08 12.54
CA LEU A 269 -7.08 19.35 11.99
C LEU A 269 -7.90 19.75 10.77
N ILE A 270 -8.13 18.82 9.83
CA ILE A 270 -8.99 19.10 8.65
C ILE A 270 -10.41 19.47 9.07
N LEU A 271 -10.98 18.76 10.05
CA LEU A 271 -12.33 19.06 10.54
C LEU A 271 -12.45 20.47 11.14
N ARG A 272 -11.41 20.92 11.87
CA ARG A 272 -11.42 22.22 12.58
C ARG A 272 -11.02 23.40 11.70
N ALA A 273 -10.03 23.23 10.84
CA ALA A 273 -9.36 24.31 10.12
C ALA A 273 -9.34 24.11 8.58
N GLY A 274 -9.99 23.07 8.09
CA GLY A 274 -10.05 22.72 6.68
C GLY A 274 -8.77 22.04 6.15
N LYS A 275 -8.89 21.48 4.96
CA LYS A 275 -7.80 20.75 4.26
C LYS A 275 -6.55 21.63 4.08
N ARG A 276 -6.73 22.93 3.81
CA ARG A 276 -5.63 23.87 3.55
C ARG A 276 -4.66 23.95 4.72
N ALA A 277 -5.15 23.99 5.96
CA ALA A 277 -4.30 24.04 7.14
C ALA A 277 -3.36 22.85 7.25
N LEU A 278 -3.85 21.62 6.98
CA LEU A 278 -2.99 20.43 6.94
C LEU A 278 -1.96 20.53 5.81
N VAL A 279 -2.38 20.93 4.61
CA VAL A 279 -1.47 21.09 3.45
C VAL A 279 -0.36 22.09 3.75
N ASP A 280 -0.67 23.23 4.36
CA ASP A 280 0.32 24.26 4.69
C ASP A 280 1.33 23.74 5.74
N THR A 281 0.87 22.99 6.74
CA THR A 281 1.76 22.32 7.73
C THR A 281 2.69 21.32 7.06
N LEU A 282 2.16 20.43 6.20
CA LEU A 282 2.97 19.45 5.48
C LEU A 282 3.96 20.08 4.50
N ARG A 283 3.58 21.17 3.84
CA ARG A 283 4.48 21.92 2.96
C ARG A 283 5.59 22.64 3.70
N ALA A 284 5.32 23.15 4.89
CA ALA A 284 6.34 23.78 5.75
C ALA A 284 7.42 22.75 6.13
N GLU A 285 7.04 21.51 6.43
CA GLU A 285 8.00 20.43 6.68
C GLU A 285 8.81 20.07 5.43
N LEU A 286 8.15 19.91 4.30
CA LEU A 286 8.81 19.59 3.03
C LEU A 286 9.84 20.62 2.61
N LEU A 287 9.66 21.90 2.92
CA LEU A 287 10.62 22.97 2.62
C LEU A 287 11.99 22.78 3.28
N LYS A 288 12.10 21.96 4.31
CA LYS A 288 13.38 21.58 4.93
C LYS A 288 14.16 20.56 4.11
N HIS A 289 13.50 19.88 3.17
CA HIS A 289 14.05 18.73 2.44
C HIS A 289 14.13 18.94 0.92
N ILE A 290 13.24 19.77 0.37
CA ILE A 290 13.15 20.02 -1.08
C ILE A 290 12.95 21.50 -1.40
N GLU A 291 13.35 21.91 -2.59
CA GLU A 291 13.17 23.29 -3.04
C GLU A 291 11.69 23.66 -3.20
N ARG A 292 11.37 24.93 -2.98
CA ARG A 292 9.99 25.46 -3.03
C ARG A 292 9.27 25.17 -4.34
N VAL A 293 9.97 25.18 -5.46
CA VAL A 293 9.43 24.89 -6.80
C VAL A 293 8.95 23.45 -6.93
N CYS A 294 9.53 22.54 -6.14
CA CYS A 294 9.25 21.10 -6.13
C CYS A 294 8.13 20.70 -5.15
N LEU A 295 7.60 21.64 -4.38
CA LEU A 295 6.51 21.33 -3.45
C LEU A 295 5.30 20.75 -4.16
N PRO A 296 4.66 19.71 -3.60
CA PRO A 296 3.44 19.14 -4.16
C PRO A 296 2.35 20.21 -4.34
N ARG A 297 1.70 20.17 -5.50
CA ARG A 297 0.60 21.09 -5.84
C ARG A 297 -0.76 20.46 -5.69
N GLN A 298 -0.85 19.15 -5.78
CA GLN A 298 -2.09 18.40 -5.69
C GLN A 298 -2.05 17.45 -4.50
N TRP A 299 -3.12 17.44 -3.70
CA TRP A 299 -3.20 16.64 -2.48
C TRP A 299 -4.54 15.94 -2.40
N ARG A 300 -4.51 14.66 -2.07
CA ARG A 300 -5.69 13.86 -1.72
C ARG A 300 -5.44 13.14 -0.40
N PHE A 301 -6.40 13.23 0.49
CA PHE A 301 -6.38 12.57 1.78
C PHE A 301 -7.46 11.50 1.84
N THR A 302 -7.17 10.36 2.44
CA THR A 302 -8.08 9.20 2.47
C THR A 302 -7.86 8.39 3.75
N TRP A 303 -8.80 7.50 4.07
CA TRP A 303 -8.65 6.55 5.18
C TRP A 303 -7.80 5.33 4.83
N ALA A 304 -7.63 5.01 3.54
CA ALA A 304 -6.78 3.94 3.04
C ALA A 304 -6.36 4.27 1.60
N LEU A 305 -5.09 4.04 1.25
CA LEU A 305 -4.66 4.14 -0.15
C LEU A 305 -5.28 3.00 -0.97
N PRO A 306 -5.76 3.27 -2.20
CA PRO A 306 -6.17 2.22 -3.10
C PRO A 306 -4.99 1.30 -3.41
N GLN A 307 -5.23 0.00 -3.33
CA GLN A 307 -4.24 -1.04 -3.57
C GLN A 307 -4.61 -1.83 -4.82
N ASN A 308 -3.61 -2.34 -5.51
CA ASN A 308 -3.82 -3.32 -6.57
C ASN A 308 -4.11 -4.71 -5.96
N ALA A 309 -4.37 -5.72 -6.81
CA ALA A 309 -4.61 -7.10 -6.39
C ALA A 309 -3.48 -7.73 -5.54
N LEU A 310 -2.33 -7.05 -5.43
CA LEU A 310 -1.15 -7.46 -4.67
C LEU A 310 -1.02 -6.76 -3.32
N GLY A 311 -1.99 -5.94 -2.93
CA GLY A 311 -1.94 -5.15 -1.70
C GLY A 311 -0.94 -3.98 -1.78
N LYS A 312 -0.50 -3.55 -2.99
CA LYS A 312 0.40 -2.41 -3.17
C LYS A 312 -0.36 -1.16 -3.59
N ALA A 313 -0.06 -0.04 -2.93
CA ALA A 313 -0.45 1.28 -3.40
C ALA A 313 0.38 1.67 -4.62
N THR A 314 -0.14 1.43 -5.82
CA THR A 314 0.50 1.82 -7.08
C THR A 314 0.24 3.28 -7.40
N THR A 315 1.07 3.86 -8.28
CA THR A 315 0.85 5.23 -8.79
C THR A 315 -0.51 5.32 -9.49
N GLN A 316 -0.85 4.34 -10.33
CA GLN A 316 -2.12 4.30 -11.05
C GLN A 316 -3.33 4.26 -10.09
N ALA A 317 -3.29 3.41 -9.06
CA ALA A 317 -4.35 3.33 -8.07
C ALA A 317 -4.48 4.64 -7.27
N ALA A 318 -3.36 5.25 -6.88
CA ALA A 318 -3.36 6.54 -6.19
C ALA A 318 -3.86 7.69 -7.07
N ASP A 319 -3.57 7.68 -8.38
CA ASP A 319 -4.02 8.70 -9.33
C ASP A 319 -5.55 8.73 -9.49
N MET A 320 -6.22 7.57 -9.32
CA MET A 320 -7.70 7.51 -9.34
C MET A 320 -8.34 8.39 -8.26
N LEU A 321 -7.67 8.66 -7.14
CA LEU A 321 -8.15 9.57 -6.10
C LEU A 321 -8.20 11.04 -6.57
N PHE A 322 -7.54 11.38 -7.67
CA PHE A 322 -7.45 12.75 -8.19
C PHE A 322 -8.53 13.07 -9.24
N SER A 323 -9.57 12.25 -9.32
CA SER A 323 -10.75 12.59 -10.10
C SER A 323 -11.38 13.88 -9.55
N HIS A 324 -11.70 14.82 -10.44
CA HIS A 324 -12.44 16.04 -10.08
C HIS A 324 -13.90 15.74 -9.66
N GLN A 325 -14.38 14.53 -9.93
CA GLN A 325 -15.70 14.04 -9.55
C GLN A 325 -15.76 13.47 -8.14
N ALA A 326 -14.63 13.31 -7.46
CA ALA A 326 -14.55 12.73 -6.12
C ALA A 326 -14.24 13.80 -5.05
N PRO A 327 -14.63 13.61 -3.78
CA PRO A 327 -14.20 14.45 -2.68
C PRO A 327 -12.67 14.57 -2.61
N GLN A 328 -12.16 15.76 -2.24
CA GLN A 328 -10.70 15.97 -2.12
C GLN A 328 -10.10 15.33 -0.89
N ALA A 329 -10.90 15.14 0.15
CA ALA A 329 -10.54 14.39 1.34
C ALA A 329 -11.72 13.51 1.74
N VAL A 330 -11.43 12.28 2.14
CA VAL A 330 -12.40 11.36 2.75
C VAL A 330 -11.68 10.67 3.91
N LEU A 331 -11.96 11.08 5.13
CA LEU A 331 -11.21 10.73 6.33
C LEU A 331 -12.10 10.03 7.33
N LEU A 332 -11.65 8.89 7.85
CA LEU A 332 -12.36 8.18 8.90
C LEU A 332 -12.11 8.86 10.26
N ILE A 333 -13.17 9.21 11.00
CA ILE A 333 -13.08 9.82 12.34
C ILE A 333 -13.65 8.92 13.44
N ALA A 334 -14.60 8.07 13.11
CA ALA A 334 -15.16 7.08 14.01
C ALA A 334 -15.70 5.89 13.21
N SER A 335 -15.65 4.69 13.76
CA SER A 335 -16.19 3.49 13.11
C SER A 335 -16.43 2.35 14.09
N ASN A 336 -17.35 1.48 13.69
CA ASN A 336 -17.54 0.13 14.23
C ASN A 336 -17.89 -0.82 13.06
N ALA A 337 -18.32 -2.05 13.35
CA ALA A 337 -18.63 -3.03 12.31
C ALA A 337 -19.68 -2.55 11.30
N ASP A 338 -20.69 -1.81 11.77
CA ASP A 338 -21.87 -1.42 10.98
C ASP A 338 -22.01 0.09 10.77
N ALA A 339 -21.07 0.90 11.26
CA ALA A 339 -21.13 2.35 11.12
C ALA A 339 -19.76 2.96 10.85
N ALA A 340 -19.75 4.06 10.09
CA ALA A 340 -18.55 4.85 9.81
C ALA A 340 -18.91 6.33 9.70
N ASP A 341 -18.20 7.16 10.45
CA ASP A 341 -18.27 8.62 10.36
C ASP A 341 -17.04 9.13 9.62
N MET A 342 -17.25 9.87 8.55
CA MET A 342 -16.16 10.35 7.67
C MET A 342 -16.25 11.85 7.44
N VAL A 343 -15.11 12.53 7.43
CA VAL A 343 -15.01 13.93 7.00
C VAL A 343 -14.75 13.97 5.50
N LEU A 344 -15.56 14.72 4.77
CA LEU A 344 -15.38 14.96 3.34
C LEU A 344 -15.04 16.43 3.10
N SER A 345 -14.06 16.68 2.23
CA SER A 345 -13.77 18.00 1.69
C SER A 345 -14.29 18.07 0.25
N VAL A 346 -15.21 18.98 0.00
CA VAL A 346 -15.87 19.16 -1.29
C VAL A 346 -14.96 19.99 -2.20
N PRO A 347 -14.59 19.54 -3.42
CA PRO A 347 -13.72 20.31 -4.30
C PRO A 347 -14.47 21.49 -4.92
N ALA A 348 -13.90 22.70 -4.85
CA ALA A 348 -14.48 23.90 -5.49
C ALA A 348 -14.49 23.80 -7.03
N ASP A 349 -13.51 23.07 -7.59
CA ASP A 349 -13.32 22.85 -9.02
C ASP A 349 -14.04 21.59 -9.54
N SER A 350 -15.02 21.08 -8.78
CA SER A 350 -15.80 19.92 -9.22
C SER A 350 -16.69 20.28 -10.41
N PRO A 351 -16.70 19.46 -11.49
CA PRO A 351 -17.55 19.69 -12.64
C PRO A 351 -19.05 19.64 -12.30
N TYR A 352 -19.41 19.11 -11.16
CA TYR A 352 -20.80 19.04 -10.70
C TYR A 352 -21.41 20.39 -10.33
N PHE A 353 -20.58 21.44 -10.16
CA PHE A 353 -21.06 22.81 -9.95
C PHE A 353 -21.37 23.53 -11.26
N GLU A 354 -20.84 23.05 -12.41
CA GLU A 354 -21.11 23.63 -13.72
C GLU A 354 -22.57 23.42 -14.11
N GLY A 355 -23.27 24.51 -14.42
CA GLY A 355 -24.68 24.44 -14.80
C GLY A 355 -25.68 24.16 -13.67
N HIS A 356 -25.19 23.95 -12.44
CA HIS A 356 -26.06 23.72 -11.29
C HIS A 356 -26.13 24.98 -10.43
N PHE A 357 -26.95 25.94 -10.86
CA PHE A 357 -27.16 27.28 -10.39
C PHE A 357 -25.90 28.16 -10.51
N PRO A 358 -25.72 28.86 -11.66
CA PRO A 358 -24.50 29.63 -11.96
C PRO A 358 -24.09 30.67 -10.89
N GLU A 359 -25.05 31.30 -10.21
CA GLU A 359 -24.78 32.29 -9.15
C GLU A 359 -24.70 31.68 -7.76
N PHE A 360 -25.05 30.43 -7.61
CA PHE A 360 -25.14 29.74 -6.32
C PHE A 360 -24.79 28.28 -6.43
N GLY A 361 -23.49 27.99 -6.58
CA GLY A 361 -23.02 26.64 -6.71
C GLY A 361 -23.42 25.76 -5.52
N LEU A 362 -24.09 24.64 -5.79
CA LEU A 362 -24.43 23.63 -4.80
C LEU A 362 -24.18 22.23 -5.35
N LEU A 363 -23.79 21.32 -4.47
CA LEU A 363 -23.54 19.92 -4.83
C LEU A 363 -24.89 19.22 -5.13
N PRO A 364 -25.10 18.72 -6.36
CA PRO A 364 -26.35 18.04 -6.73
C PRO A 364 -26.70 16.89 -5.80
N GLY A 365 -27.99 16.71 -5.51
CA GLY A 365 -28.44 15.65 -4.63
C GLY A 365 -28.09 14.26 -5.11
N VAL A 366 -28.10 14.05 -6.44
CA VAL A 366 -27.70 12.77 -7.05
C VAL A 366 -26.21 12.47 -6.80
N VAL A 367 -25.36 13.48 -6.78
CA VAL A 367 -23.93 13.35 -6.50
C VAL A 367 -23.69 12.99 -5.01
N GLN A 368 -24.48 13.60 -4.10
CA GLN A 368 -24.42 13.24 -2.68
C GLN A 368 -24.77 11.76 -2.47
N VAL A 369 -25.81 11.26 -3.15
CA VAL A 369 -26.19 9.83 -3.13
C VAL A 369 -25.08 8.96 -3.71
N GLN A 370 -24.51 9.36 -4.85
CA GLN A 370 -23.42 8.61 -5.51
C GLN A 370 -22.19 8.54 -4.60
N TRP A 371 -21.76 9.65 -4.00
CA TRP A 371 -20.62 9.66 -3.08
C TRP A 371 -20.86 8.78 -1.85
N ALA A 372 -22.07 8.85 -1.26
CA ALA A 372 -22.43 7.99 -0.13
C ALA A 372 -22.34 6.52 -0.50
N LYS A 373 -22.84 6.13 -1.70
CA LYS A 373 -22.75 4.76 -2.23
C LYS A 373 -21.30 4.33 -2.42
N ASP A 374 -20.52 5.11 -3.17
CA ASP A 374 -19.14 4.75 -3.53
C ASP A 374 -18.25 4.62 -2.30
N ILE A 375 -18.43 5.51 -1.33
CA ILE A 375 -17.71 5.48 -0.05
C ILE A 375 -18.14 4.25 0.76
N ALA A 376 -19.43 3.95 0.86
CA ALA A 376 -19.94 2.78 1.57
C ALA A 376 -19.44 1.48 0.95
N CYS A 377 -19.54 1.35 -0.38
CA CYS A 377 -19.05 0.17 -1.10
C CYS A 377 -17.54 -0.03 -0.87
N ARG A 378 -16.74 1.03 -0.98
CA ARG A 378 -15.30 0.96 -0.73
C ARG A 378 -14.96 0.66 0.73
N TYR A 379 -15.72 1.20 1.70
CA TYR A 379 -15.44 1.03 3.13
C TYR A 379 -15.72 -0.41 3.60
N TRP A 380 -16.88 -0.97 3.20
CA TRP A 380 -17.26 -2.34 3.56
C TRP A 380 -16.89 -3.38 2.50
N ASN A 381 -16.14 -3.01 1.46
CA ASN A 381 -15.76 -3.88 0.32
C ASN A 381 -16.99 -4.59 -0.28
N LEU A 382 -18.02 -3.80 -0.60
CA LEU A 382 -19.28 -4.32 -1.16
C LEU A 382 -19.24 -4.21 -2.69
N GLU A 383 -19.47 -5.32 -3.37
CA GLU A 383 -19.88 -5.33 -4.78
C GLU A 383 -21.42 -5.30 -4.79
N ALA A 384 -22.00 -4.11 -4.95
CA ALA A 384 -23.43 -3.93 -4.82
C ALA A 384 -23.97 -2.92 -5.84
N ASN A 385 -25.06 -3.29 -6.50
CA ASN A 385 -25.83 -2.39 -7.35
C ASN A 385 -26.83 -1.59 -6.52
N LEU A 386 -26.97 -0.29 -6.82
CA LEU A 386 -27.98 0.56 -6.19
C LEU A 386 -29.33 0.28 -6.84
N LEU A 387 -30.27 -0.31 -6.09
CA LEU A 387 -31.64 -0.55 -6.54
C LEU A 387 -32.54 0.68 -6.38
N GLY A 388 -32.22 1.55 -5.41
CA GLY A 388 -32.99 2.77 -5.14
C GLY A 388 -32.55 3.48 -3.87
N VAL A 389 -33.23 4.58 -3.59
CA VAL A 389 -33.01 5.37 -2.36
C VAL A 389 -34.33 5.62 -1.65
N LYS A 390 -34.40 5.33 -0.35
CA LYS A 390 -35.58 5.56 0.50
C LYS A 390 -35.33 6.75 1.44
N ALA A 391 -36.43 7.38 1.88
CA ALA A 391 -36.43 8.47 2.86
C ALA A 391 -35.44 9.62 2.53
N LEU A 392 -35.19 9.88 1.23
CA LEU A 392 -34.29 10.91 0.77
C LEU A 392 -34.84 12.31 1.09
N LYS A 393 -34.03 13.12 1.80
CA LYS A 393 -34.35 14.51 2.12
C LYS A 393 -33.10 15.38 1.98
N PHE A 394 -33.25 16.54 1.36
CA PHE A 394 -32.27 17.61 1.29
C PHE A 394 -32.80 18.81 2.08
N MET A 395 -32.07 19.24 3.11
CA MET A 395 -32.49 20.29 4.04
C MET A 395 -31.66 21.57 3.89
N SER A 396 -30.39 21.44 3.54
CA SER A 396 -29.49 22.56 3.31
C SER A 396 -28.47 22.22 2.22
N PRO A 397 -28.03 23.21 1.42
CA PRO A 397 -27.08 22.98 0.34
C PRO A 397 -25.68 22.65 0.88
N ILE A 398 -24.98 21.78 0.16
CA ILE A 398 -23.53 21.59 0.27
C ILE A 398 -22.89 22.47 -0.81
N ARG A 399 -21.92 23.29 -0.42
CA ARG A 399 -21.28 24.30 -1.28
C ARG A 399 -19.85 23.91 -1.68
N PRO A 400 -19.29 24.59 -2.70
CA PRO A 400 -17.86 24.49 -2.99
C PRO A 400 -17.02 24.77 -1.73
N ASP A 401 -15.93 24.01 -1.56
CA ASP A 401 -15.00 24.05 -0.43
C ASP A 401 -15.58 23.70 0.96
N ASP A 402 -16.85 23.29 1.04
CA ASP A 402 -17.43 22.84 2.30
C ASP A 402 -16.64 21.61 2.84
N THR A 403 -16.48 21.59 4.15
CA THR A 403 -16.10 20.41 4.92
C THR A 403 -17.35 19.85 5.59
N VAL A 404 -17.72 18.62 5.26
CA VAL A 404 -18.93 17.96 5.76
C VAL A 404 -18.61 16.64 6.42
N ILE A 405 -19.47 16.20 7.34
CA ILE A 405 -19.40 14.87 7.95
C ILE A 405 -20.43 13.99 7.24
N LEU A 406 -19.98 12.89 6.66
CA LEU A 406 -20.82 11.80 6.16
C LEU A 406 -20.87 10.69 7.21
N LYS A 407 -22.04 10.45 7.75
CA LYS A 407 -22.32 9.30 8.62
C LYS A 407 -22.97 8.19 7.81
N LEU A 408 -22.39 7.02 7.86
CA LEU A 408 -22.89 5.81 7.21
C LEU A 408 -23.27 4.80 8.27
N SER A 409 -24.39 4.09 8.07
CA SER A 409 -24.89 3.07 8.98
C SER A 409 -25.48 1.91 8.19
N ARG A 410 -24.88 0.73 8.31
CA ARG A 410 -25.27 -0.48 7.59
C ARG A 410 -26.32 -1.26 8.42
N SER A 411 -27.36 -1.76 7.74
CA SER A 411 -28.39 -2.63 8.33
C SER A 411 -28.93 -3.60 7.28
N ALA A 412 -29.81 -4.51 7.68
CA ALA A 412 -30.52 -5.40 6.76
C ALA A 412 -31.38 -4.64 5.72
N ALA A 413 -31.79 -3.39 6.01
CA ALA A 413 -32.59 -2.56 5.11
C ALA A 413 -31.73 -1.80 4.05
N GLY A 414 -30.40 -1.86 4.15
CA GLY A 414 -29.45 -1.15 3.30
C GLY A 414 -28.50 -0.27 4.11
N VAL A 415 -27.93 0.74 3.47
CA VAL A 415 -26.99 1.69 4.09
C VAL A 415 -27.66 3.05 4.23
N ALA A 416 -27.94 3.46 5.47
CA ALA A 416 -28.37 4.82 5.77
C ALA A 416 -27.19 5.77 5.66
N PHE A 417 -27.42 6.97 5.13
CA PHE A 417 -26.44 8.05 5.09
C PHE A 417 -27.02 9.36 5.61
N VAL A 418 -26.16 10.13 6.26
CA VAL A 418 -26.49 11.49 6.72
C VAL A 418 -25.29 12.40 6.45
N TYR A 419 -25.49 13.47 5.69
CA TYR A 419 -24.54 14.56 5.57
C TYR A 419 -24.84 15.61 6.63
N GLN A 420 -23.82 16.02 7.37
CA GLN A 420 -23.91 17.04 8.44
C GLN A 420 -22.80 18.07 8.30
N LYS A 421 -23.07 19.29 8.79
CA LYS A 421 -22.00 20.25 9.05
C LYS A 421 -21.21 19.84 10.29
N PRO A 422 -20.02 20.43 10.50
CA PRO A 422 -19.26 20.21 11.73
C PRO A 422 -19.99 20.59 13.02
N ASP A 423 -20.97 21.50 12.95
CA ASP A 423 -21.83 21.89 14.06
C ASP A 423 -22.97 20.88 14.37
N GLY A 424 -23.07 19.81 13.59
CA GLY A 424 -24.09 18.77 13.73
C GLY A 424 -25.38 19.01 12.96
N SER A 425 -25.57 20.18 12.33
CA SER A 425 -26.76 20.45 11.52
C SER A 425 -26.81 19.54 10.29
N THR A 426 -27.97 18.91 10.05
CA THR A 426 -28.17 17.97 8.95
C THR A 426 -28.37 18.70 7.62
N LEU A 427 -27.59 18.32 6.61
CA LEU A 427 -27.63 18.84 5.24
C LEU A 427 -28.54 17.98 4.35
N SER A 428 -28.31 16.68 4.36
CA SER A 428 -29.15 15.70 3.66
C SER A 428 -29.09 14.34 4.32
N ARG A 429 -30.08 13.48 4.02
CA ARG A 429 -30.13 12.10 4.50
C ARG A 429 -30.92 11.19 3.57
N GLY A 430 -30.67 9.90 3.64
CA GLY A 430 -31.41 8.86 2.92
C GLY A 430 -30.93 7.47 3.29
N THR A 431 -31.54 6.46 2.67
CA THR A 431 -31.12 5.07 2.79
C THR A 431 -30.93 4.48 1.42
N LEU A 432 -29.72 4.02 1.14
CA LEU A 432 -29.36 3.30 -0.08
C LEU A 432 -29.91 1.87 0.02
N VAL A 433 -30.74 1.48 -0.91
CA VAL A 433 -31.19 0.09 -1.06
C VAL A 433 -30.27 -0.55 -2.08
N MET A 434 -29.46 -1.50 -1.64
CA MET A 434 -28.43 -2.14 -2.47
C MET A 434 -28.73 -3.63 -2.63
N GLU A 435 -28.53 -4.14 -3.83
CA GLU A 435 -28.49 -5.58 -4.08
C GLU A 435 -27.10 -6.08 -3.73
N THR A 436 -27.01 -6.89 -2.68
CA THR A 436 -25.77 -7.60 -2.37
C THR A 436 -25.80 -8.94 -3.12
N GLU A 437 -24.84 -9.20 -3.97
CA GLU A 437 -24.61 -10.55 -4.46
C GLU A 437 -24.40 -11.48 -3.24
N LYS A 438 -25.17 -12.57 -3.24
CA LYS A 438 -25.13 -13.59 -2.18
C LYS A 438 -23.88 -14.44 -2.25
#